data_909c697155a8183b17a8f81fe9487f48
#
_entry.id   909c697155a8183b17a8f81fe9487f48
#
_cell.length_a   1.000
_cell.length_b   1.000
_cell.length_c   1.000
_cell.angle_alpha   90.00
_cell.angle_beta   90.00
_cell.angle_gamma   90.00
#
_symmetry.space_group_name_H-M   'P 1'
#
loop_
_entity.id
_entity.type
_entity.pdbx_description
1 polymer ?
#
loop_
_entity_poly.entity_id
_entity_poly.type
_entity_poly.pdbx_seq_one_letter_code
_entity_poly.pdbx_strand_id
1 'polypeptide(L)'
;MQNEWRDFNGGAWENEVNVRDFIQRNYKPYDGDSSFLEGPTEDTTALWQDVLELSKQEREAGGVLDMDTKIISTITSHGPAYLDKDKEKIVGFQTDKPFKRSLQPYGGIRMAIKACEDNGYKVDPEVVEYFTTHRKTHNAGVFDAYTPEMRACRSAHIITGLPDAYGRGRIIGDYRRPALYGVDRLIADKEEQLESTRTIMYSDVIREREELSEQIRALKMLKELAKIYGCDISKPATNVLEATQAVYFAYLAAVKEQNGAAMSLGRTSTFLDIYAERDLREGTFTEKEIQEIIDQFVMKLRCVKFARTPEYNSIFAGDPTWVTESIAGIGVDGRHMVTKMSYRYLNTLNNIGAAPEPNMTVLWSVKLPENFKKFCAEISIKHSAIQYENCLLYTSPSPRDRSV
;
A
#
# COMPACT_ATOMS: atom_id res chain seq x y z
N MET A 1 -11.72 0.76 26.47
CA MET A 1 -12.08 0.16 25.15
C MET A 1 -13.57 0.36 24.83
N GLN A 2 -14.15 1.50 25.18
CA GLN A 2 -15.61 1.57 25.23
C GLN A 2 -16.29 2.20 24.01
N ASN A 3 -15.60 2.68 22.98
CA ASN A 3 -16.30 3.38 21.89
C ASN A 3 -15.73 3.17 20.47
N GLU A 4 -14.54 2.61 20.34
CA GLU A 4 -13.83 2.55 19.06
C GLU A 4 -14.46 1.46 18.14
N TRP A 5 -14.91 0.35 18.74
CA TRP A 5 -15.55 -0.77 18.03
C TRP A 5 -17.07 -0.86 18.23
N ARG A 6 -17.68 0.24 18.63
CA ARG A 6 -19.13 0.26 18.80
C ARG A 6 -19.83 -0.13 17.50
N ASP A 7 -20.95 -0.81 17.64
CA ASP A 7 -21.77 -1.26 16.54
C ASP A 7 -21.15 -2.28 15.59
N PHE A 8 -19.99 -2.83 15.92
CA PHE A 8 -19.40 -3.96 15.24
C PHE A 8 -19.74 -5.28 15.96
N ASN A 9 -19.98 -6.32 15.15
CA ASN A 9 -20.19 -7.66 15.67
C ASN A 9 -18.88 -8.22 16.21
N GLY A 10 -18.87 -8.62 17.49
CA GLY A 10 -17.71 -9.18 18.15
C GLY A 10 -17.29 -10.56 17.62
N GLY A 11 -16.08 -10.98 17.96
CA GLY A 11 -15.54 -12.26 17.55
C GLY A 11 -14.13 -12.50 18.05
N ALA A 12 -13.43 -13.47 17.43
CA ALA A 12 -12.04 -13.75 17.78
C ALA A 12 -11.14 -12.53 17.57
N TRP A 13 -11.46 -11.69 16.59
CA TRP A 13 -10.73 -10.47 16.27
C TRP A 13 -10.60 -9.45 17.43
N GLU A 14 -11.49 -9.52 18.42
CA GLU A 14 -11.42 -8.62 19.59
C GLU A 14 -10.24 -9.01 20.52
N ASN A 15 -9.91 -10.30 20.57
CA ASN A 15 -8.91 -10.86 21.48
C ASN A 15 -7.57 -11.13 20.80
N GLU A 16 -7.56 -11.36 19.51
CA GLU A 16 -6.37 -11.62 18.69
C GLU A 16 -6.37 -10.75 17.43
N VAL A 17 -5.20 -10.55 16.82
CA VAL A 17 -5.09 -9.80 15.55
C VAL A 17 -5.62 -10.66 14.41
N ASN A 18 -6.91 -10.51 14.10
CA ASN A 18 -7.63 -11.30 13.10
C ASN A 18 -8.58 -10.44 12.26
N VAL A 19 -8.01 -9.67 11.33
CA VAL A 19 -8.79 -8.79 10.41
C VAL A 19 -9.78 -9.60 9.57
N ARG A 20 -9.46 -10.84 9.24
CA ARG A 20 -10.35 -11.72 8.47
C ARG A 20 -11.64 -12.02 9.20
N ASP A 21 -11.56 -12.41 10.49
CA ASP A 21 -12.74 -12.65 11.32
C ASP A 21 -13.59 -11.38 11.46
N PHE A 22 -12.94 -10.21 11.66
CA PHE A 22 -13.62 -8.92 11.67
C PHE A 22 -14.44 -8.69 10.41
N ILE A 23 -13.82 -8.84 9.23
CA ILE A 23 -14.49 -8.62 7.96
C ILE A 23 -15.65 -9.59 7.80
N GLN A 24 -15.44 -10.89 8.02
CA GLN A 24 -16.47 -11.91 7.82
C GLN A 24 -17.71 -11.69 8.68
N ARG A 25 -17.55 -11.11 9.87
CA ARG A 25 -18.65 -10.82 10.79
C ARG A 25 -19.37 -9.53 10.53
N ASN A 26 -18.70 -8.57 9.90
CA ASN A 26 -19.19 -7.20 9.85
C ASN A 26 -19.55 -6.70 8.45
N TYR A 27 -18.95 -7.25 7.37
CA TYR A 27 -19.31 -6.80 6.04
C TYR A 27 -20.72 -7.21 5.65
N LYS A 28 -21.37 -6.38 4.85
CA LYS A 28 -22.70 -6.64 4.32
C LYS A 28 -22.62 -6.69 2.79
N PRO A 29 -22.98 -7.84 2.17
CA PRO A 29 -23.11 -7.90 0.73
C PRO A 29 -24.09 -6.85 0.20
N TYR A 30 -23.78 -6.26 -0.96
CA TYR A 30 -24.62 -5.28 -1.62
C TYR A 30 -25.05 -5.78 -3.00
N ASP A 31 -26.36 -5.95 -3.19
CA ASP A 31 -26.98 -6.43 -4.43
C ASP A 31 -27.61 -5.31 -5.27
N GLY A 32 -27.57 -4.07 -4.78
CA GLY A 32 -28.11 -2.89 -5.45
C GLY A 32 -27.27 -2.45 -6.66
N ASP A 33 -27.61 -1.30 -7.20
CA ASP A 33 -26.94 -0.70 -8.35
C ASP A 33 -26.04 0.48 -7.96
N SER A 34 -25.55 1.19 -8.96
CA SER A 34 -24.61 2.31 -8.82
C SER A 34 -25.27 3.68 -8.59
N SER A 35 -26.59 3.74 -8.37
CA SER A 35 -27.35 5.00 -8.29
C SER A 35 -27.00 5.91 -7.10
N PHE A 36 -26.35 5.36 -6.08
CA PHE A 36 -25.89 6.12 -4.91
C PHE A 36 -24.53 6.83 -5.13
N LEU A 37 -23.82 6.51 -6.21
CA LEU A 37 -22.50 7.06 -6.48
C LEU A 37 -22.54 8.56 -6.75
N GLU A 38 -21.56 9.26 -6.19
CA GLU A 38 -21.39 10.69 -6.34
C GLU A 38 -20.22 11.03 -7.29
N GLY A 39 -20.28 12.20 -7.90
CA GLY A 39 -19.17 12.77 -8.66
C GLY A 39 -18.08 13.32 -7.72
N PRO A 40 -16.94 13.76 -8.27
CA PRO A 40 -15.85 14.34 -7.50
C PRO A 40 -16.29 15.64 -6.83
N THR A 41 -15.69 15.95 -5.67
CA THR A 41 -15.83 17.28 -5.06
C THR A 41 -14.99 18.31 -5.81
N GLU A 42 -15.22 19.59 -5.52
CA GLU A 42 -14.39 20.68 -6.07
C GLU A 42 -12.94 20.53 -5.59
N ASP A 43 -12.73 20.17 -4.33
CA ASP A 43 -11.40 19.96 -3.76
C ASP A 43 -10.68 18.79 -4.43
N THR A 44 -11.36 17.64 -4.61
CA THR A 44 -10.81 16.51 -5.36
C THR A 44 -10.45 16.90 -6.78
N THR A 45 -11.30 17.65 -7.47
CA THR A 45 -11.06 18.11 -8.83
C THR A 45 -9.83 19.04 -8.90
N ALA A 46 -9.72 20.00 -7.96
CA ALA A 46 -8.58 20.91 -7.90
C ALA A 46 -7.26 20.16 -7.64
N LEU A 47 -7.24 19.28 -6.62
CA LEU A 47 -6.07 18.46 -6.31
C LEU A 47 -5.65 17.56 -7.49
N TRP A 48 -6.63 17.02 -8.21
CA TRP A 48 -6.33 16.20 -9.38
C TRP A 48 -5.72 17.01 -10.53
N GLN A 49 -6.14 18.26 -10.74
CA GLN A 49 -5.51 19.15 -11.72
C GLN A 49 -4.05 19.45 -11.35
N ASP A 50 -3.75 19.66 -10.05
CA ASP A 50 -2.38 19.83 -9.58
C ASP A 50 -1.52 18.60 -9.87
N VAL A 51 -2.04 17.39 -9.62
CA VAL A 51 -1.36 16.11 -9.95
C VAL A 51 -1.11 15.98 -11.44
N LEU A 52 -2.07 16.36 -12.29
CA LEU A 52 -1.91 16.31 -13.75
C LEU A 52 -0.84 17.30 -14.23
N GLU A 53 -0.79 18.51 -13.67
CA GLU A 53 0.22 19.50 -14.00
C GLU A 53 1.62 19.04 -13.55
N LEU A 54 1.78 18.50 -12.34
CA LEU A 54 3.03 17.91 -11.88
C LEU A 54 3.47 16.74 -12.77
N SER A 55 2.54 15.90 -13.19
CA SER A 55 2.81 14.78 -14.11
C SER A 55 3.25 15.26 -15.50
N LYS A 56 2.71 16.39 -15.96
CA LYS A 56 3.13 17.02 -17.22
C LYS A 56 4.55 17.56 -17.09
N GLN A 57 4.83 18.32 -16.03
CA GLN A 57 6.17 18.85 -15.74
C GLN A 57 7.21 17.72 -15.62
N GLU A 58 6.85 16.61 -14.97
CA GLU A 58 7.73 15.45 -14.87
C GLU A 58 8.07 14.84 -16.24
N ARG A 59 7.10 14.73 -17.15
CA ARG A 59 7.34 14.28 -18.53
C ARG A 59 8.23 15.24 -19.31
N GLU A 60 7.99 16.53 -19.17
CA GLU A 60 8.79 17.59 -19.82
C GLU A 60 10.23 17.60 -19.29
N ALA A 61 10.43 17.25 -18.02
CA ALA A 61 11.74 17.08 -17.40
C ALA A 61 12.45 15.75 -17.73
N GLY A 62 11.86 14.91 -18.60
CA GLY A 62 12.46 13.63 -18.99
C GLY A 62 12.12 12.44 -18.10
N GLY A 63 11.11 12.56 -17.24
CA GLY A 63 10.55 11.47 -16.43
C GLY A 63 10.88 11.51 -14.95
N VAL A 64 11.71 12.44 -14.50
CA VAL A 64 11.97 12.72 -13.07
C VAL A 64 11.95 14.22 -12.83
N LEU A 65 11.04 14.69 -11.98
CA LEU A 65 10.92 16.10 -11.67
C LEU A 65 11.91 16.55 -10.59
N ASP A 66 12.08 15.74 -9.54
CA ASP A 66 12.98 16.01 -8.43
C ASP A 66 13.40 14.70 -7.73
N MET A 67 14.58 14.68 -7.11
CA MET A 67 15.14 13.50 -6.45
C MET A 67 15.94 13.89 -5.21
N ASP A 68 15.67 13.22 -4.10
CA ASP A 68 16.54 13.31 -2.93
C ASP A 68 17.71 12.36 -3.09
N THR A 69 18.92 12.89 -3.02
CA THR A 69 20.17 12.14 -3.16
C THR A 69 21.00 12.09 -1.88
N LYS A 70 20.51 12.70 -0.80
CA LYS A 70 21.22 12.86 0.47
C LYS A 70 20.59 12.10 1.61
N ILE A 71 19.26 11.98 1.62
CA ILE A 71 18.53 11.35 2.71
C ILE A 71 18.20 9.91 2.35
N ILE A 72 18.61 9.00 3.22
CA ILE A 72 18.22 7.59 3.14
C ILE A 72 16.74 7.49 3.52
N SER A 73 15.93 6.90 2.63
CA SER A 73 14.51 6.74 2.89
C SER A 73 14.26 5.77 4.06
N THR A 74 13.57 6.25 5.05
CA THR A 74 12.98 5.47 6.15
C THR A 74 11.57 6.00 6.44
N ILE A 75 10.83 5.35 7.32
CA ILE A 75 9.45 5.74 7.65
C ILE A 75 9.35 7.24 8.03
N THR A 76 10.31 7.75 8.80
CA THR A 76 10.32 9.12 9.33
C THR A 76 11.40 10.02 8.72
N SER A 77 12.00 9.65 7.60
CA SER A 77 13.16 10.35 7.03
C SER A 77 12.88 11.77 6.52
N HIS A 78 11.64 12.08 6.17
CA HIS A 78 11.26 13.35 5.57
C HIS A 78 10.14 14.01 6.36
N GLY A 79 10.12 15.34 6.34
CA GLY A 79 9.03 16.15 6.87
C GLY A 79 7.75 16.02 6.05
N PRO A 80 6.66 16.67 6.50
CA PRO A 80 5.38 16.57 5.82
C PRO A 80 5.38 17.32 4.48
N ALA A 81 4.66 16.76 3.51
CA ALA A 81 4.40 17.39 2.22
C ALA A 81 2.91 17.29 1.86
N TYR A 82 2.43 18.26 1.11
CA TYR A 82 1.05 18.39 0.67
C TYR A 82 1.01 18.85 -0.78
N LEU A 83 -0.04 18.50 -1.51
CA LEU A 83 -0.45 19.19 -2.72
C LEU A 83 -1.08 20.54 -2.34
N ASP A 84 -2.15 20.47 -1.52
CA ASP A 84 -2.81 21.61 -0.88
C ASP A 84 -3.34 21.15 0.49
N LYS A 85 -2.72 21.66 1.55
CA LYS A 85 -3.01 21.23 2.92
C LYS A 85 -4.46 21.44 3.32
N ASP A 86 -5.11 22.46 2.77
CA ASP A 86 -6.47 22.84 3.18
C ASP A 86 -7.54 22.00 2.48
N LYS A 87 -7.20 21.34 1.36
CA LYS A 87 -8.11 20.50 0.56
C LYS A 87 -7.92 19.00 0.76
N GLU A 88 -6.75 18.58 1.23
CA GLU A 88 -6.46 17.15 1.37
C GLU A 88 -7.20 16.51 2.54
N LYS A 89 -8.00 15.48 2.27
CA LYS A 89 -8.58 14.58 3.28
C LYS A 89 -7.61 13.46 3.65
N ILE A 90 -6.89 12.93 2.64
CA ILE A 90 -5.85 11.92 2.83
C ILE A 90 -4.49 12.57 2.65
N VAL A 91 -3.68 12.57 3.71
CA VAL A 91 -2.39 13.24 3.75
C VAL A 91 -1.23 12.23 3.75
N GLY A 92 -0.09 12.66 3.26
CA GLY A 92 1.14 11.88 3.27
C GLY A 92 1.81 11.81 1.91
N PHE A 93 3.15 11.97 1.93
CA PHE A 93 4.03 11.74 0.79
C PHE A 93 5.29 11.01 1.23
N GLN A 94 5.96 10.36 0.29
CA GLN A 94 7.19 9.63 0.56
C GLN A 94 8.38 10.54 0.90
N THR A 95 8.33 11.80 0.46
CA THR A 95 9.35 12.81 0.70
C THR A 95 8.71 14.12 1.17
N ASP A 96 9.51 15.14 1.36
CA ASP A 96 9.12 16.50 1.77
C ASP A 96 8.50 17.36 0.65
N LYS A 97 8.30 16.75 -0.54
CA LYS A 97 7.70 17.44 -1.69
C LYS A 97 6.94 16.45 -2.58
N PRO A 98 5.76 16.80 -3.11
CA PRO A 98 5.08 15.99 -4.11
C PRO A 98 5.98 15.72 -5.33
N PHE A 99 5.91 14.51 -5.87
CA PHE A 99 6.70 14.04 -7.03
C PHE A 99 8.23 14.04 -6.86
N LYS A 100 8.77 14.42 -5.70
CA LYS A 100 10.17 14.22 -5.38
C LYS A 100 10.40 12.77 -4.98
N ARG A 101 11.35 12.13 -5.64
CA ARG A 101 11.67 10.71 -5.45
C ARG A 101 12.69 10.53 -4.35
N SER A 102 12.67 9.41 -3.67
CA SER A 102 13.61 9.08 -2.60
C SER A 102 14.53 7.95 -3.00
N LEU A 103 15.70 7.93 -2.38
CA LEU A 103 16.65 6.84 -2.45
C LEU A 103 16.20 5.70 -1.55
N GLN A 104 15.76 4.61 -2.17
CA GLN A 104 15.38 3.37 -1.51
C GLN A 104 16.26 2.24 -2.05
N PRO A 105 17.43 2.04 -1.49
CA PRO A 105 18.44 1.12 -2.04
C PRO A 105 18.13 -0.35 -1.77
N TYR A 106 16.90 -0.69 -1.39
CA TYR A 106 16.49 -2.05 -1.13
C TYR A 106 16.74 -3.00 -2.31
N GLY A 107 16.55 -2.55 -3.53
CA GLY A 107 16.84 -3.29 -4.75
C GLY A 107 18.32 -3.35 -5.12
N GLY A 108 19.17 -2.60 -4.42
CA GLY A 108 20.60 -2.51 -4.63
C GLY A 108 21.06 -1.07 -4.87
N ILE A 109 22.06 -0.64 -4.08
CA ILE A 109 22.60 0.73 -4.15
C ILE A 109 23.16 1.06 -5.54
N ARG A 110 23.71 0.09 -6.26
CA ARG A 110 24.25 0.31 -7.62
C ARG A 110 23.15 0.72 -8.61
N MET A 111 21.96 0.13 -8.51
CA MET A 111 20.82 0.53 -9.36
C MET A 111 20.30 1.91 -8.96
N ALA A 112 20.28 2.23 -7.66
CA ALA A 112 19.87 3.55 -7.20
C ALA A 112 20.86 4.63 -7.67
N ILE A 113 22.18 4.38 -7.57
CA ILE A 113 23.20 5.28 -8.11
C ILE A 113 23.01 5.49 -9.60
N LYS A 114 22.90 4.40 -10.37
CA LYS A 114 22.68 4.49 -11.81
C LYS A 114 21.41 5.27 -12.16
N ALA A 115 20.31 5.04 -11.45
CA ALA A 115 19.06 5.79 -11.67
C ALA A 115 19.23 7.29 -11.41
N CYS A 116 20.02 7.67 -10.39
CA CYS A 116 20.35 9.07 -10.13
C CYS A 116 21.19 9.66 -11.27
N GLU A 117 22.30 9.00 -11.63
CA GLU A 117 23.23 9.47 -12.67
C GLU A 117 22.54 9.61 -14.03
N ASP A 118 21.74 8.63 -14.45
CA ASP A 118 20.98 8.65 -15.69
C ASP A 118 19.95 9.80 -15.75
N ASN A 119 19.51 10.31 -14.61
CA ASN A 119 18.62 11.46 -14.50
C ASN A 119 19.36 12.77 -14.14
N GLY A 120 20.68 12.78 -14.20
CA GLY A 120 21.50 13.98 -13.98
C GLY A 120 21.75 14.33 -12.50
N TYR A 121 21.48 13.42 -11.58
CA TYR A 121 21.72 13.58 -10.16
C TYR A 121 22.96 12.79 -9.70
N LYS A 122 23.60 13.25 -8.65
CA LYS A 122 24.70 12.53 -8.01
C LYS A 122 24.34 12.16 -6.57
N VAL A 123 24.44 10.86 -6.26
CA VAL A 123 24.20 10.37 -4.91
C VAL A 123 25.30 10.85 -3.97
N ASP A 124 24.93 11.27 -2.77
CA ASP A 124 25.87 11.67 -1.74
C ASP A 124 26.82 10.51 -1.37
N PRO A 125 28.14 10.73 -1.31
CA PRO A 125 29.11 9.70 -0.96
C PRO A 125 28.82 9.02 0.38
N GLU A 126 28.31 9.72 1.38
CA GLU A 126 27.96 9.14 2.68
C GLU A 126 26.84 8.10 2.56
N VAL A 127 25.84 8.34 1.68
CA VAL A 127 24.79 7.38 1.39
C VAL A 127 25.36 6.13 0.73
N VAL A 128 26.28 6.30 -0.21
CA VAL A 128 26.95 5.19 -0.90
C VAL A 128 27.76 4.36 0.12
N GLU A 129 28.53 5.01 0.97
CA GLU A 129 29.33 4.36 2.02
C GLU A 129 28.42 3.58 2.99
N TYR A 130 27.33 4.18 3.43
CA TYR A 130 26.38 3.52 4.33
C TYR A 130 25.87 2.18 3.78
N PHE A 131 25.47 2.14 2.53
CA PHE A 131 24.91 0.92 1.91
C PHE A 131 25.97 -0.05 1.37
N THR A 132 27.20 0.35 1.23
CA THR A 132 28.30 -0.55 0.82
C THR A 132 29.10 -1.10 1.98
N THR A 133 29.15 -0.37 3.10
CA THR A 133 29.99 -0.71 4.25
C THR A 133 29.17 -1.17 5.45
N HIS A 134 28.09 -0.45 5.79
CA HIS A 134 27.37 -0.64 7.05
C HIS A 134 26.06 -1.41 6.90
N ARG A 135 25.39 -1.31 5.76
CA ARG A 135 24.11 -1.96 5.51
C ARG A 135 24.11 -2.66 4.15
N LYS A 136 24.04 -3.98 4.16
CA LYS A 136 23.80 -4.72 2.92
C LYS A 136 22.36 -4.54 2.46
N THR A 137 22.18 -4.29 1.18
CA THR A 137 20.87 -4.40 0.55
C THR A 137 20.48 -5.87 0.42
N HIS A 138 19.18 -6.15 0.24
CA HIS A 138 18.73 -7.52 0.02
C HIS A 138 19.45 -8.21 -1.14
N ASN A 139 19.61 -7.53 -2.27
CA ASN A 139 20.34 -8.08 -3.42
C ASN A 139 21.80 -8.39 -3.09
N ALA A 140 22.49 -7.51 -2.40
CA ALA A 140 23.87 -7.76 -1.99
C ALA A 140 23.95 -8.99 -1.07
N GLY A 141 23.03 -9.12 -0.11
CA GLY A 141 22.98 -10.29 0.77
C GLY A 141 22.75 -11.61 0.02
N VAL A 142 21.84 -11.61 -0.96
CA VAL A 142 21.59 -12.80 -1.81
C VAL A 142 22.80 -13.16 -2.64
N PHE A 143 23.44 -12.19 -3.28
CA PHE A 143 24.64 -12.46 -4.09
C PHE A 143 25.84 -12.89 -3.26
N ASP A 144 25.97 -12.43 -2.02
CA ASP A 144 27.03 -12.87 -1.11
C ASP A 144 26.85 -14.32 -0.68
N ALA A 145 25.61 -14.82 -0.63
CA ALA A 145 25.32 -16.23 -0.34
C ALA A 145 25.67 -17.19 -1.51
N TYR A 146 25.86 -16.67 -2.72
CA TYR A 146 26.20 -17.50 -3.87
C TYR A 146 27.66 -17.93 -3.83
N THR A 147 27.90 -19.25 -3.97
CA THR A 147 29.25 -19.76 -4.17
C THR A 147 29.79 -19.39 -5.56
N PRO A 148 31.11 -19.45 -5.81
CA PRO A 148 31.67 -19.24 -7.14
C PRO A 148 31.04 -20.14 -8.21
N GLU A 149 30.77 -21.40 -7.85
CA GLU A 149 30.13 -22.38 -8.75
C GLU A 149 28.69 -21.97 -9.08
N MET A 150 27.90 -21.55 -8.09
CA MET A 150 26.55 -21.02 -8.33
C MET A 150 26.56 -19.80 -9.25
N ARG A 151 27.51 -18.91 -9.07
CA ARG A 151 27.69 -17.72 -9.94
C ARG A 151 28.07 -18.14 -11.35
N ALA A 152 28.97 -19.13 -11.52
CA ALA A 152 29.36 -19.67 -12.82
C ALA A 152 28.18 -20.35 -13.52
N CYS A 153 27.42 -21.18 -12.80
CA CYS A 153 26.19 -21.82 -13.32
C CYS A 153 25.14 -20.81 -13.76
N ARG A 154 24.99 -19.71 -13.00
CA ARG A 154 24.09 -18.62 -13.38
C ARG A 154 24.55 -17.90 -14.64
N SER A 155 25.85 -17.57 -14.73
CA SER A 155 26.44 -16.92 -15.91
C SER A 155 26.34 -17.80 -17.16
N ALA A 156 26.40 -19.13 -16.99
CA ALA A 156 26.24 -20.11 -18.06
C ALA A 156 24.76 -20.45 -18.36
N HIS A 157 23.79 -19.79 -17.70
CA HIS A 157 22.36 -20.05 -17.84
C HIS A 157 21.92 -21.48 -17.50
N ILE A 158 22.69 -22.21 -16.72
CA ILE A 158 22.35 -23.57 -16.22
C ILE A 158 21.31 -23.45 -15.12
N ILE A 159 21.45 -22.48 -14.23
CA ILE A 159 20.43 -22.12 -13.26
C ILE A 159 19.83 -20.77 -13.63
N THR A 160 18.52 -20.74 -13.66
CA THR A 160 17.75 -19.52 -13.84
C THR A 160 17.00 -19.28 -12.54
N GLY A 161 17.56 -18.58 -11.65
CA GLY A 161 16.89 -18.10 -10.48
C GLY A 161 16.87 -16.58 -10.51
N LEU A 162 15.83 -15.99 -9.98
CA LEU A 162 15.72 -14.55 -9.81
C LEU A 162 15.57 -14.20 -8.33
N PRO A 163 16.45 -14.75 -7.44
CA PRO A 163 16.39 -14.36 -6.04
C PRO A 163 16.66 -12.87 -5.85
N ASP A 164 17.37 -12.27 -6.77
CA ASP A 164 17.72 -10.87 -6.82
C ASP A 164 16.61 -9.98 -7.41
N ALA A 165 15.93 -10.42 -8.46
CA ALA A 165 14.95 -9.59 -9.14
C ALA A 165 13.53 -9.75 -8.59
N TYR A 166 13.11 -10.98 -8.30
CA TYR A 166 11.75 -11.28 -7.85
C TYR A 166 11.70 -11.81 -6.41
N GLY A 167 12.77 -12.41 -5.92
CA GLY A 167 12.92 -12.74 -4.51
C GLY A 167 13.31 -11.55 -3.65
N ARG A 168 12.95 -10.35 -4.05
CA ARG A 168 13.26 -9.11 -3.30
C ARG A 168 12.51 -9.03 -1.98
N GLY A 169 12.19 -10.11 -1.32
CA GLY A 169 11.65 -10.14 0.03
C GLY A 169 10.59 -9.07 0.27
N ARG A 170 9.75 -8.78 -0.73
CA ARG A 170 8.71 -7.77 -0.59
C ARG A 170 7.77 -8.20 0.49
N ILE A 171 7.71 -7.40 1.52
CA ILE A 171 6.75 -7.60 2.57
C ILE A 171 5.50 -6.83 2.14
N ILE A 172 4.47 -7.57 1.80
CA ILE A 172 3.13 -7.02 1.65
C ILE A 172 2.48 -7.19 3.03
N GLY A 173 2.36 -6.07 3.75
CA GLY A 173 1.72 -6.06 5.06
C GLY A 173 0.20 -6.12 4.98
N ASP A 174 -0.44 -6.52 6.06
CA ASP A 174 -1.86 -6.25 6.23
C ASP A 174 -2.03 -4.82 6.76
N TYR A 175 -2.17 -3.87 5.84
CA TYR A 175 -2.26 -2.44 6.13
C TYR A 175 -3.54 -2.04 6.88
N ARG A 176 -4.50 -2.95 7.04
CA ARG A 176 -5.76 -2.73 7.77
C ARG A 176 -5.59 -2.84 9.29
N ARG A 177 -4.52 -3.51 9.75
CA ARG A 177 -4.27 -3.73 11.18
C ARG A 177 -4.17 -2.45 11.99
N PRO A 178 -3.41 -1.42 11.58
CA PRO A 178 -3.36 -0.15 12.32
C PRO A 178 -4.71 0.54 12.43
N ALA A 179 -5.55 0.46 11.40
CA ALA A 179 -6.90 1.01 11.44
C ALA A 179 -7.82 0.28 12.43
N LEU A 180 -7.77 -1.05 12.46
CA LEU A 180 -8.66 -1.85 13.31
C LEU A 180 -8.23 -1.87 14.79
N TYR A 181 -6.92 -1.98 15.04
CA TYR A 181 -6.40 -2.22 16.40
C TYR A 181 -5.72 -1.02 17.03
N GLY A 182 -5.33 -0.03 16.24
CA GLY A 182 -4.40 1.00 16.69
C GLY A 182 -2.97 0.46 16.85
N VAL A 183 -2.01 1.35 16.67
CA VAL A 183 -0.59 0.96 16.68
C VAL A 183 -0.11 0.59 18.08
N ASP A 184 -0.68 1.17 19.15
CA ASP A 184 -0.27 0.85 20.52
C ASP A 184 -0.56 -0.59 20.90
N ARG A 185 -1.71 -1.14 20.51
CA ARG A 185 -2.01 -2.55 20.72
C ARG A 185 -1.06 -3.45 19.94
N LEU A 186 -0.78 -3.10 18.66
CA LEU A 186 0.14 -3.89 17.84
C LEU A 186 1.57 -3.89 18.42
N ILE A 187 2.01 -2.79 19.01
CA ILE A 187 3.28 -2.72 19.75
C ILE A 187 3.25 -3.63 20.98
N ALA A 188 2.20 -3.52 21.80
CA ALA A 188 2.06 -4.31 23.03
C ALA A 188 2.07 -5.83 22.73
N ASP A 189 1.34 -6.27 21.68
CA ASP A 189 1.33 -7.67 21.25
C ASP A 189 2.74 -8.15 20.83
N LYS A 190 3.52 -7.28 20.17
CA LYS A 190 4.90 -7.61 19.79
C LYS A 190 5.88 -7.58 20.96
N GLU A 191 5.70 -6.69 21.90
CA GLU A 191 6.49 -6.64 23.14
C GLU A 191 6.23 -7.89 24.01
N GLU A 192 4.98 -8.38 24.09
CA GLU A 192 4.63 -9.64 24.73
C GLU A 192 5.28 -10.85 24.03
N GLN A 193 5.24 -10.89 22.68
CA GLN A 193 5.93 -11.92 21.91
C GLN A 193 7.44 -11.90 22.18
N LEU A 194 8.06 -10.72 22.17
CA LEU A 194 9.48 -10.56 22.45
C LEU A 194 9.85 -11.04 23.86
N GLU A 195 9.00 -10.79 24.84
CA GLU A 195 9.19 -11.24 26.21
C GLU A 195 9.07 -12.78 26.32
N SER A 196 8.09 -13.38 25.62
CA SER A 196 7.88 -14.82 25.60
C SER A 196 9.05 -15.61 24.98
N THR A 197 9.86 -14.97 24.14
CA THR A 197 11.06 -15.57 23.54
C THR A 197 12.30 -15.50 24.42
N ARG A 198 12.20 -15.08 25.70
CA ARG A 198 13.29 -15.11 26.70
C ARG A 198 13.56 -16.53 27.21
N THR A 199 14.08 -17.37 26.33
CA THR A 199 14.47 -18.74 26.62
C THR A 199 15.96 -18.95 26.38
N ILE A 200 16.36 -20.15 26.01
CA ILE A 200 17.76 -20.42 25.64
C ILE A 200 18.09 -19.67 24.35
N MET A 201 19.15 -18.87 24.35
CA MET A 201 19.59 -18.05 23.23
C MET A 201 20.46 -18.89 22.27
N TYR A 202 19.82 -19.42 21.24
CA TYR A 202 20.48 -19.98 20.07
C TYR A 202 20.16 -19.13 18.82
N SER A 203 20.82 -19.35 17.71
CA SER A 203 20.82 -18.46 16.55
C SER A 203 19.42 -18.07 16.05
N ASP A 204 18.49 -19.01 16.04
CA ASP A 204 17.12 -18.75 15.51
C ASP A 204 16.31 -17.87 16.47
N VAL A 205 16.46 -18.09 17.80
CA VAL A 205 15.85 -17.22 18.82
C VAL A 205 16.40 -15.80 18.76
N ILE A 206 17.71 -15.66 18.55
CA ILE A 206 18.33 -14.33 18.40
C ILE A 206 17.76 -13.60 17.18
N ARG A 207 17.64 -14.27 16.03
CA ARG A 207 17.04 -13.70 14.82
C ARG A 207 15.58 -13.32 15.01
N GLU A 208 14.79 -14.19 15.64
CA GLU A 208 13.39 -13.89 15.94
C GLU A 208 13.25 -12.64 16.83
N ARG A 209 14.13 -12.51 17.81
CA ARG A 209 14.14 -11.34 18.70
C ARG A 209 14.58 -10.07 17.97
N GLU A 210 15.55 -10.17 17.08
CA GLU A 210 15.96 -9.05 16.21
C GLU A 210 14.79 -8.61 15.34
N GLU A 211 14.09 -9.53 14.69
CA GLU A 211 12.90 -9.22 13.87
C GLU A 211 11.80 -8.55 14.68
N LEU A 212 11.45 -9.10 15.85
CA LEU A 212 10.42 -8.50 16.71
C LEU A 212 10.82 -7.10 17.17
N SER A 213 12.09 -6.90 17.54
CA SER A 213 12.59 -5.58 17.92
C SER A 213 12.50 -4.56 16.78
N GLU A 214 12.82 -4.98 15.54
CA GLU A 214 12.70 -4.13 14.37
C GLU A 214 11.21 -3.83 14.01
N GLN A 215 10.32 -4.80 14.18
CA GLN A 215 8.88 -4.58 14.00
C GLN A 215 8.33 -3.57 15.01
N ILE A 216 8.72 -3.68 16.29
CA ILE A 216 8.35 -2.72 17.33
C ILE A 216 8.87 -1.32 16.99
N ARG A 217 10.13 -1.22 16.55
CA ARG A 217 10.74 0.05 16.13
C ARG A 217 9.97 0.66 14.96
N ALA A 218 9.67 -0.13 13.93
CA ALA A 218 8.91 0.32 12.77
C ALA A 218 7.50 0.80 13.12
N LEU A 219 6.80 0.11 14.02
CA LEU A 219 5.49 0.54 14.51
C LEU A 219 5.56 1.87 15.27
N LYS A 220 6.61 2.07 16.09
CA LYS A 220 6.85 3.36 16.75
C LYS A 220 7.12 4.48 15.73
N MET A 221 7.91 4.21 14.70
CA MET A 221 8.14 5.15 13.60
C MET A 221 6.86 5.44 12.80
N LEU A 222 5.97 4.46 12.63
CA LEU A 222 4.68 4.65 11.98
C LEU A 222 3.79 5.64 12.75
N LYS A 223 3.79 5.60 14.08
CA LYS A 223 3.11 6.61 14.91
C LYS A 223 3.71 8.00 14.73
N GLU A 224 5.02 8.11 14.69
CA GLU A 224 5.69 9.39 14.44
C GLU A 224 5.38 9.94 13.03
N LEU A 225 5.31 9.08 12.02
CA LEU A 225 4.88 9.48 10.68
C LEU A 225 3.48 10.08 10.70
N ALA A 226 2.51 9.42 11.34
CA ALA A 226 1.16 9.95 11.47
C ALA A 226 1.13 11.29 12.22
N LYS A 227 1.88 11.40 13.31
CA LYS A 227 1.98 12.60 14.13
C LYS A 227 2.55 13.82 13.36
N ILE A 228 3.51 13.61 12.46
CA ILE A 228 4.06 14.65 11.58
C ILE A 228 2.95 15.30 10.75
N TYR A 229 1.93 14.54 10.36
CA TYR A 229 0.75 15.02 9.64
C TYR A 229 -0.42 15.44 10.53
N GLY A 230 -0.24 15.43 11.86
CA GLY A 230 -1.28 15.78 12.83
C GLY A 230 -2.34 14.71 13.06
N CYS A 231 -2.07 13.46 12.64
CA CYS A 231 -2.98 12.32 12.82
C CYS A 231 -2.56 11.46 14.01
N ASP A 232 -3.54 10.88 14.70
CA ASP A 232 -3.33 9.90 15.77
C ASP A 232 -3.84 8.53 15.32
N ILE A 233 -2.93 7.58 15.15
CA ILE A 233 -3.23 6.17 14.84
C ILE A 233 -2.84 5.23 15.98
N SER A 234 -2.61 5.78 17.18
CA SER A 234 -2.28 4.99 18.36
C SER A 234 -3.41 4.07 18.79
N LYS A 235 -4.66 4.49 18.53
CA LYS A 235 -5.90 3.78 18.85
C LYS A 235 -6.61 3.30 17.57
N PRO A 236 -7.59 2.39 17.71
CA PRO A 236 -8.48 2.02 16.61
C PRO A 236 -9.16 3.23 15.97
N ALA A 237 -9.32 3.18 14.65
CA ALA A 237 -10.03 4.20 13.90
C ALA A 237 -11.49 4.30 14.31
N THR A 238 -12.00 5.50 14.46
CA THR A 238 -13.39 5.78 14.89
C THR A 238 -14.34 6.01 13.72
N ASN A 239 -13.82 6.25 12.51
CA ASN A 239 -14.60 6.55 11.32
C ASN A 239 -13.84 6.13 10.04
N VAL A 240 -14.52 6.24 8.88
CA VAL A 240 -13.97 5.83 7.58
C VAL A 240 -12.75 6.67 7.17
N LEU A 241 -12.70 7.96 7.51
CA LEU A 241 -11.56 8.82 7.19
C LEU A 241 -10.31 8.38 7.94
N GLU A 242 -10.42 8.18 9.26
CA GLU A 242 -9.32 7.69 10.09
C GLU A 242 -8.87 6.30 9.66
N ALA A 243 -9.82 5.40 9.33
CA ALA A 243 -9.50 4.06 8.86
C ALA A 243 -8.74 4.08 7.53
N THR A 244 -9.18 4.89 6.57
CA THR A 244 -8.52 5.05 5.27
C THR A 244 -7.15 5.68 5.42
N GLN A 245 -7.02 6.71 6.25
CA GLN A 245 -5.74 7.37 6.54
C GLN A 245 -4.74 6.42 7.20
N ALA A 246 -5.18 5.61 8.17
CA ALA A 246 -4.31 4.62 8.82
C ALA A 246 -3.84 3.53 7.85
N VAL A 247 -4.72 3.03 6.95
CA VAL A 247 -4.36 2.11 5.87
C VAL A 247 -3.31 2.76 4.96
N TYR A 248 -3.50 4.02 4.58
CA TYR A 248 -2.56 4.73 3.72
C TYR A 248 -1.21 4.94 4.39
N PHE A 249 -1.15 5.35 5.65
CA PHE A 249 0.12 5.51 6.37
C PHE A 249 0.87 4.18 6.51
N ALA A 250 0.18 3.08 6.77
CA ALA A 250 0.81 1.76 6.82
C ALA A 250 1.41 1.36 5.47
N TYR A 251 0.68 1.61 4.36
CA TYR A 251 1.19 1.42 3.01
C TYR A 251 2.39 2.33 2.71
N LEU A 252 2.26 3.62 3.00
CA LEU A 252 3.31 4.62 2.76
C LEU A 252 4.59 4.30 3.54
N ALA A 253 4.47 3.85 4.79
CA ALA A 253 5.60 3.41 5.60
C ALA A 253 6.35 2.24 4.95
N ALA A 254 5.61 1.23 4.46
CA ALA A 254 6.20 0.12 3.72
C ALA A 254 6.91 0.59 2.44
N VAL A 255 6.31 1.52 1.70
CA VAL A 255 6.92 2.11 0.50
C VAL A 255 8.20 2.88 0.83
N LYS A 256 8.23 3.61 1.94
CA LYS A 256 9.40 4.39 2.34
C LYS A 256 10.59 3.52 2.75
N GLU A 257 10.34 2.30 3.23
CA GLU A 257 11.40 1.35 3.62
C GLU A 257 11.89 0.48 2.46
N GLN A 258 11.06 0.21 1.47
CA GLN A 258 11.40 -0.74 0.41
C GLN A 258 11.09 -0.21 -0.99
N ASN A 259 12.07 -0.34 -1.87
CA ASN A 259 11.92 -0.09 -3.30
C ASN A 259 11.34 -1.36 -3.98
N GLY A 260 10.05 -1.60 -3.77
CA GLY A 260 9.36 -2.75 -4.34
C GLY A 260 8.49 -2.38 -5.54
N ALA A 261 8.52 -3.17 -6.59
CA ALA A 261 7.42 -3.28 -7.52
C ALA A 261 6.42 -4.31 -6.94
N ALA A 262 5.13 -4.24 -7.30
CA ALA A 262 4.06 -5.07 -6.77
C ALA A 262 3.80 -4.88 -5.25
N MET A 263 3.62 -3.63 -4.85
CA MET A 263 3.23 -3.21 -3.50
C MET A 263 1.70 -3.28 -3.36
N SER A 264 1.13 -4.49 -3.37
CA SER A 264 -0.32 -4.68 -3.33
C SER A 264 -0.93 -4.26 -1.99
N LEU A 265 -2.13 -3.65 -2.04
CA LEU A 265 -2.93 -3.33 -0.86
C LEU A 265 -3.69 -4.56 -0.33
N GLY A 266 -4.04 -5.46 -1.23
CA GLY A 266 -4.94 -6.56 -0.93
C GLY A 266 -6.41 -6.14 -1.10
N ARG A 267 -7.27 -6.58 -0.19
CA ARG A 267 -8.71 -6.24 -0.21
C ARG A 267 -9.02 -5.23 0.90
N THR A 268 -8.86 -3.94 0.59
CA THR A 268 -9.17 -2.86 1.54
C THR A 268 -10.60 -2.37 1.40
N SER A 269 -11.20 -2.48 0.21
CA SER A 269 -12.55 -2.01 -0.08
C SER A 269 -13.62 -2.61 0.84
N THR A 270 -13.64 -3.94 0.99
CA THR A 270 -14.62 -4.60 1.87
C THR A 270 -14.41 -4.22 3.35
N PHE A 271 -13.17 -3.98 3.77
CA PHE A 271 -12.86 -3.55 5.12
C PHE A 271 -13.34 -2.12 5.39
N LEU A 272 -13.03 -1.19 4.51
CA LEU A 272 -13.40 0.22 4.64
C LEU A 272 -14.91 0.44 4.52
N ASP A 273 -15.62 -0.44 3.79
CA ASP A 273 -17.08 -0.40 3.70
C ASP A 273 -17.77 -0.54 5.05
N ILE A 274 -17.19 -1.34 5.95
CA ILE A 274 -17.76 -1.56 7.30
C ILE A 274 -17.82 -0.25 8.08
N TYR A 275 -16.78 0.56 8.00
CA TYR A 275 -16.75 1.90 8.59
C TYR A 275 -17.67 2.87 7.86
N ALA A 276 -17.62 2.89 6.53
CA ALA A 276 -18.43 3.79 5.71
C ALA A 276 -19.93 3.58 5.93
N GLU A 277 -20.42 2.34 5.95
CA GLU A 277 -21.85 2.05 6.16
C GLU A 277 -22.31 2.36 7.60
N ARG A 278 -21.41 2.26 8.58
CA ARG A 278 -21.70 2.75 9.94
C ARG A 278 -21.82 4.27 9.95
N ASP A 279 -20.85 4.95 9.39
CA ASP A 279 -20.77 6.40 9.40
C ASP A 279 -21.92 7.06 8.64
N LEU A 280 -22.35 6.47 7.51
CA LEU A 280 -23.56 6.87 6.77
C LEU A 280 -24.83 6.71 7.62
N ARG A 281 -24.98 5.57 8.29
CA ARG A 281 -26.13 5.31 9.16
C ARG A 281 -26.21 6.29 10.34
N GLU A 282 -25.05 6.67 10.86
CA GLU A 282 -24.95 7.64 11.96
C GLU A 282 -25.02 9.10 11.51
N GLY A 283 -24.92 9.36 10.20
CA GLY A 283 -24.88 10.70 9.63
C GLY A 283 -23.56 11.44 9.90
N THR A 284 -22.48 10.71 10.22
CA THR A 284 -21.15 11.27 10.43
C THR A 284 -20.54 11.76 9.12
N PHE A 285 -20.78 11.03 8.03
CA PHE A 285 -20.38 11.36 6.66
C PHE A 285 -21.55 11.17 5.69
N THR A 286 -21.52 11.93 4.60
CA THR A 286 -22.40 11.77 3.43
C THR A 286 -21.74 10.86 2.39
N GLU A 287 -22.52 10.35 1.43
CA GLU A 287 -22.00 9.55 0.29
C GLU A 287 -20.91 10.33 -0.48
N LYS A 288 -21.14 11.65 -0.66
CA LYS A 288 -20.19 12.52 -1.36
C LYS A 288 -18.85 12.65 -0.64
N GLU A 289 -18.88 12.81 0.67
CA GLU A 289 -17.65 12.89 1.49
C GLU A 289 -16.89 11.56 1.54
N ILE A 290 -17.61 10.42 1.57
CA ILE A 290 -16.97 9.11 1.49
C ILE A 290 -16.34 8.90 0.11
N GLN A 291 -17.02 9.30 -0.97
CA GLN A 291 -16.43 9.22 -2.32
C GLN A 291 -15.18 10.12 -2.41
N GLU A 292 -15.20 11.31 -1.83
CA GLU A 292 -14.04 12.21 -1.76
C GLU A 292 -12.83 11.55 -1.07
N ILE A 293 -13.05 10.91 0.09
CA ILE A 293 -12.00 10.20 0.83
C ILE A 293 -11.37 9.12 -0.06
N ILE A 294 -12.17 8.35 -0.77
CA ILE A 294 -11.68 7.26 -1.62
C ILE A 294 -10.99 7.79 -2.88
N ASP A 295 -11.53 8.83 -3.52
CA ASP A 295 -10.90 9.47 -4.67
C ASP A 295 -9.51 10.01 -4.30
N GLN A 296 -9.39 10.68 -3.17
CA GLN A 296 -8.11 11.21 -2.70
C GLN A 296 -7.16 10.11 -2.25
N PHE A 297 -7.66 9.02 -1.63
CA PHE A 297 -6.83 7.85 -1.33
C PHE A 297 -6.21 7.24 -2.59
N VAL A 298 -7.02 7.01 -3.61
CA VAL A 298 -6.54 6.50 -4.90
C VAL A 298 -5.58 7.49 -5.58
N MET A 299 -5.86 8.80 -5.50
CA MET A 299 -4.97 9.85 -5.99
C MET A 299 -3.59 9.79 -5.32
N LYS A 300 -3.55 9.62 -3.99
CA LYS A 300 -2.28 9.49 -3.24
C LYS A 300 -1.49 8.26 -3.67
N LEU A 301 -2.13 7.13 -3.93
CA LEU A 301 -1.46 5.94 -4.45
C LEU A 301 -0.77 6.20 -5.80
N ARG A 302 -1.37 7.04 -6.65
CA ARG A 302 -0.81 7.44 -7.95
C ARG A 302 0.38 8.39 -7.82
N CYS A 303 0.50 9.09 -6.69
CA CYS A 303 1.61 10.02 -6.44
C CYS A 303 2.86 9.37 -5.86
N VAL A 304 2.80 8.10 -5.47
CA VAL A 304 3.96 7.36 -4.96
C VAL A 304 4.84 6.93 -6.12
N LYS A 305 6.09 7.38 -6.11
CA LYS A 305 7.03 7.16 -7.22
C LYS A 305 8.42 6.81 -6.73
N PHE A 306 9.13 5.99 -7.50
CA PHE A 306 10.50 5.56 -7.20
C PHE A 306 11.51 6.17 -8.18
N ALA A 307 12.77 6.25 -7.75
CA ALA A 307 13.87 6.50 -8.65
C ALA A 307 14.10 5.26 -9.54
N ARG A 308 13.92 5.42 -10.85
CA ARG A 308 14.14 4.38 -11.86
C ARG A 308 15.06 4.89 -12.96
N THR A 309 15.77 3.96 -13.61
CA THR A 309 16.53 4.31 -14.82
C THR A 309 15.56 4.64 -15.96
N PRO A 310 15.94 5.54 -16.90
CA PRO A 310 15.11 5.86 -18.06
C PRO A 310 14.72 4.62 -18.88
N GLU A 311 15.62 3.63 -18.98
CA GLU A 311 15.35 2.35 -19.64
C GLU A 311 14.20 1.62 -18.96
N TYR A 312 14.20 1.52 -17.63
CA TYR A 312 13.13 0.92 -16.87
C TYR A 312 11.80 1.65 -17.10
N ASN A 313 11.83 2.98 -17.05
CA ASN A 313 10.64 3.79 -17.29
C ASN A 313 10.06 3.57 -18.68
N SER A 314 10.89 3.40 -19.71
CA SER A 314 10.43 3.15 -21.08
C SER A 314 9.75 1.79 -21.25
N ILE A 315 10.23 0.76 -20.53
CA ILE A 315 9.68 -0.61 -20.57
C ILE A 315 8.34 -0.69 -19.85
N PHE A 316 8.19 0.00 -18.71
CA PHE A 316 7.05 -0.13 -17.81
C PHE A 316 6.11 1.09 -17.81
N ALA A 317 6.20 1.98 -18.80
CA ALA A 317 5.41 3.19 -18.91
C ALA A 317 5.48 4.12 -17.69
N GLY A 318 6.69 4.29 -17.14
CA GLY A 318 6.96 5.04 -15.94
C GLY A 318 7.59 4.18 -14.83
N ASP A 319 7.37 4.55 -13.59
CA ASP A 319 7.91 3.87 -12.40
C ASP A 319 6.79 3.32 -11.50
N PRO A 320 6.03 2.34 -11.98
CA PRO A 320 4.89 1.83 -11.23
C PRO A 320 5.34 1.13 -9.94
N THR A 321 4.57 1.34 -8.88
CA THR A 321 4.64 0.53 -7.67
C THR A 321 3.89 -0.78 -7.83
N TRP A 322 3.09 -0.90 -8.89
CA TRP A 322 2.13 -1.99 -9.13
C TRP A 322 1.27 -2.27 -7.90
N VAL A 323 0.77 -1.21 -7.33
CA VAL A 323 -0.20 -1.31 -6.24
C VAL A 323 -1.50 -1.93 -6.78
N THR A 324 -1.98 -2.97 -6.10
CA THR A 324 -3.18 -3.70 -6.50
C THR A 324 -4.20 -3.63 -5.38
N GLU A 325 -5.42 -3.20 -5.70
CA GLU A 325 -6.60 -3.36 -4.85
C GLU A 325 -7.44 -4.51 -5.40
N SER A 326 -7.74 -5.49 -4.56
CA SER A 326 -8.60 -6.62 -4.89
C SER A 326 -10.04 -6.29 -4.52
N ILE A 327 -10.93 -6.29 -5.49
CA ILE A 327 -12.33 -5.84 -5.34
C ILE A 327 -13.27 -7.03 -5.48
N ALA A 328 -14.30 -7.10 -4.64
CA ALA A 328 -15.32 -8.14 -4.67
C ALA A 328 -14.79 -9.56 -4.40
N GLY A 329 -15.19 -10.56 -5.18
CA GLY A 329 -14.87 -11.97 -4.96
C GLY A 329 -15.87 -12.70 -4.07
N ILE A 330 -15.49 -13.87 -3.58
CA ILE A 330 -16.33 -14.72 -2.72
C ILE A 330 -15.63 -14.89 -1.37
N GLY A 331 -16.38 -14.71 -0.29
CA GLY A 331 -15.94 -14.95 1.07
C GLY A 331 -15.84 -16.44 1.41
N VAL A 332 -15.20 -16.73 2.52
CA VAL A 332 -15.01 -18.13 2.99
C VAL A 332 -16.34 -18.83 3.32
N ASP A 333 -17.37 -18.07 3.59
CA ASP A 333 -18.73 -18.52 3.85
C ASP A 333 -19.60 -18.65 2.58
N GLY A 334 -19.01 -18.39 1.41
CA GLY A 334 -19.67 -18.50 0.12
C GLY A 334 -20.52 -17.29 -0.30
N ARG A 335 -20.64 -16.26 0.55
CA ARG A 335 -21.26 -14.98 0.16
C ARG A 335 -20.33 -14.21 -0.77
N HIS A 336 -20.90 -13.44 -1.73
CA HIS A 336 -20.09 -12.50 -2.49
C HIS A 336 -19.63 -11.33 -1.59
N MET A 337 -18.48 -10.78 -1.89
CA MET A 337 -17.88 -9.67 -1.15
C MET A 337 -18.00 -8.33 -1.89
N VAL A 338 -18.98 -8.22 -2.78
CA VAL A 338 -19.36 -6.94 -3.36
C VAL A 338 -20.03 -6.11 -2.27
N THR A 339 -19.51 -4.91 -2.04
CA THR A 339 -20.05 -3.91 -1.13
C THR A 339 -20.20 -2.59 -1.88
N LYS A 340 -20.83 -1.59 -1.28
CA LYS A 340 -20.90 -0.26 -1.90
C LYS A 340 -19.51 0.33 -2.14
N MET A 341 -18.54 0.03 -1.27
CA MET A 341 -17.17 0.46 -1.45
C MET A 341 -16.53 -0.15 -2.71
N SER A 342 -16.94 -1.33 -3.15
CA SER A 342 -16.51 -1.90 -4.43
C SER A 342 -16.88 -1.00 -5.61
N TYR A 343 -18.07 -0.42 -5.59
CA TYR A 343 -18.51 0.56 -6.57
C TYR A 343 -17.75 1.89 -6.45
N ARG A 344 -17.55 2.41 -5.22
CA ARG A 344 -16.84 3.67 -4.98
C ARG A 344 -15.40 3.62 -5.49
N TYR A 345 -14.68 2.51 -5.28
CA TYR A 345 -13.33 2.33 -5.82
C TYR A 345 -13.31 2.36 -7.34
N LEU A 346 -14.21 1.64 -7.99
CA LEU A 346 -14.30 1.67 -9.46
C LEU A 346 -14.76 3.03 -9.99
N ASN A 347 -15.59 3.75 -9.24
CA ASN A 347 -16.04 5.09 -9.61
C ASN A 347 -14.92 6.14 -9.60
N THR A 348 -13.81 5.88 -8.89
CA THR A 348 -12.64 6.76 -8.96
C THR A 348 -12.10 6.91 -10.38
N LEU A 349 -12.30 5.88 -11.23
CA LEU A 349 -11.94 5.96 -12.65
C LEU A 349 -12.79 6.97 -13.42
N ASN A 350 -14.06 7.19 -13.01
CA ASN A 350 -14.89 8.26 -13.55
C ASN A 350 -14.46 9.64 -13.02
N ASN A 351 -14.12 9.72 -11.73
CA ASN A 351 -13.89 10.98 -11.03
C ASN A 351 -12.50 11.58 -11.29
N ILE A 352 -11.46 10.74 -11.29
CA ILE A 352 -10.07 11.17 -11.49
C ILE A 352 -9.39 10.46 -12.68
N GLY A 353 -10.17 9.85 -13.57
CA GLY A 353 -9.69 9.24 -14.80
C GLY A 353 -8.95 7.91 -14.62
N ALA A 354 -8.64 7.29 -15.76
CA ALA A 354 -7.87 6.06 -15.82
C ALA A 354 -6.39 6.31 -15.52
N ALA A 355 -5.76 5.38 -14.84
CA ALA A 355 -4.32 5.37 -14.61
C ALA A 355 -3.84 3.92 -14.47
N PRO A 356 -2.54 3.64 -14.71
CA PRO A 356 -1.99 2.30 -14.52
C PRO A 356 -2.04 1.84 -13.06
N GLU A 357 -2.20 2.76 -12.11
CA GLU A 357 -2.23 2.50 -10.67
C GLU A 357 -3.37 3.23 -9.96
N PRO A 358 -3.92 2.62 -8.91
CA PRO A 358 -3.77 1.20 -8.55
C PRO A 358 -4.40 0.28 -9.60
N ASN A 359 -3.86 -0.96 -9.74
CA ASN A 359 -4.56 -2.00 -10.47
C ASN A 359 -5.86 -2.32 -9.74
N MET A 360 -6.98 -1.95 -10.34
CA MET A 360 -8.32 -2.29 -9.84
C MET A 360 -8.64 -3.71 -10.31
N THR A 361 -8.40 -4.70 -9.45
CA THR A 361 -8.56 -6.11 -9.79
C THR A 361 -9.88 -6.64 -9.26
N VAL A 362 -10.84 -6.85 -10.14
CA VAL A 362 -12.12 -7.48 -9.80
C VAL A 362 -11.94 -9.00 -9.72
N LEU A 363 -12.17 -9.55 -8.54
CA LEU A 363 -12.17 -11.00 -8.32
C LEU A 363 -13.50 -11.58 -8.83
N TRP A 364 -13.49 -12.00 -10.08
CA TRP A 364 -14.68 -12.42 -10.81
C TRP A 364 -15.21 -13.77 -10.33
N SER A 365 -16.54 -13.84 -10.22
CA SER A 365 -17.29 -15.07 -10.03
C SER A 365 -18.67 -14.95 -10.68
N VAL A 366 -19.21 -16.06 -11.16
CA VAL A 366 -20.59 -16.12 -11.65
C VAL A 366 -21.62 -15.75 -10.57
N LYS A 367 -21.25 -15.89 -9.30
CA LYS A 367 -22.09 -15.56 -8.14
C LYS A 367 -22.12 -14.07 -7.79
N LEU A 368 -21.35 -13.22 -8.47
CA LEU A 368 -21.41 -11.78 -8.24
C LEU A 368 -22.76 -11.22 -8.71
N PRO A 369 -23.30 -10.16 -8.05
CA PRO A 369 -24.54 -9.52 -8.46
C PRO A 369 -24.51 -9.02 -9.91
N GLU A 370 -25.59 -9.19 -10.64
CA GLU A 370 -25.69 -8.78 -12.07
C GLU A 370 -25.48 -7.27 -12.23
N ASN A 371 -26.00 -6.46 -11.30
CA ASN A 371 -25.81 -5.01 -11.33
C ASN A 371 -24.32 -4.64 -11.22
N PHE A 372 -23.56 -5.33 -10.36
CA PHE A 372 -22.12 -5.11 -10.23
C PHE A 372 -21.36 -5.53 -11.50
N LYS A 373 -21.73 -6.67 -12.10
CA LYS A 373 -21.12 -7.13 -13.35
C LYS A 373 -21.34 -6.13 -14.48
N LYS A 374 -22.57 -5.58 -14.61
CA LYS A 374 -22.90 -4.55 -15.59
C LYS A 374 -22.05 -3.29 -15.35
N PHE A 375 -22.00 -2.81 -14.12
CA PHE A 375 -21.20 -1.64 -13.75
C PHE A 375 -19.72 -1.85 -14.08
N CYS A 376 -19.13 -3.00 -13.74
CA CYS A 376 -17.77 -3.33 -14.11
C CYS A 376 -17.54 -3.29 -15.63
N ALA A 377 -18.48 -3.84 -16.42
CA ALA A 377 -18.39 -3.83 -17.87
C ALA A 377 -18.48 -2.38 -18.43
N GLU A 378 -19.36 -1.55 -17.91
CA GLU A 378 -19.49 -0.13 -18.30
C GLU A 378 -18.18 0.64 -18.02
N ILE A 379 -17.61 0.47 -16.83
CA ILE A 379 -16.33 1.09 -16.46
C ILE A 379 -15.20 0.58 -17.33
N SER A 380 -15.16 -0.73 -17.63
CA SER A 380 -14.13 -1.32 -18.51
C SER A 380 -14.18 -0.76 -19.93
N ILE A 381 -15.39 -0.61 -20.49
CA ILE A 381 -15.59 -0.04 -21.83
C ILE A 381 -15.13 1.42 -21.86
N LYS A 382 -15.45 2.18 -20.80
CA LYS A 382 -15.15 3.61 -20.74
C LYS A 382 -13.66 3.91 -20.49
N HIS A 383 -13.01 3.12 -19.63
CA HIS A 383 -11.68 3.46 -19.10
C HIS A 383 -10.58 2.45 -19.41
N SER A 384 -10.90 1.20 -19.75
CA SER A 384 -9.92 0.11 -19.99
C SER A 384 -8.90 -0.08 -18.85
N ALA A 385 -9.29 0.17 -17.60
CA ALA A 385 -8.38 0.22 -16.44
C ALA A 385 -8.77 -0.74 -15.32
N ILE A 386 -9.59 -1.75 -15.62
CA ILE A 386 -9.96 -2.82 -14.68
C ILE A 386 -9.28 -4.11 -15.12
N GLN A 387 -8.73 -4.84 -14.18
CA GLN A 387 -8.30 -6.22 -14.35
C GLN A 387 -9.36 -7.17 -13.79
N TYR A 388 -9.44 -8.37 -14.37
CA TYR A 388 -10.33 -9.42 -13.88
C TYR A 388 -9.52 -10.67 -13.59
N GLU A 389 -9.70 -11.21 -12.39
CA GLU A 389 -9.15 -12.50 -12.00
C GLU A 389 -10.28 -13.46 -11.64
N ASN A 390 -10.19 -14.71 -12.14
CA ASN A 390 -11.22 -15.70 -11.84
C ASN A 390 -11.04 -16.25 -10.43
N CYS A 391 -11.97 -15.90 -9.56
CA CYS A 391 -11.98 -16.31 -8.16
C CYS A 391 -12.10 -17.84 -7.95
N LEU A 392 -12.61 -18.60 -8.95
CA LEU A 392 -12.82 -20.04 -8.85
C LEU A 392 -11.60 -20.87 -9.23
N LEU A 393 -10.63 -20.30 -9.94
CA LEU A 393 -9.38 -21.01 -10.30
C LEU A 393 -8.36 -21.03 -9.16
N TYR A 394 -8.61 -20.33 -8.07
CA TYR A 394 -7.79 -20.32 -6.88
C TYR A 394 -8.06 -21.54 -5.99
N THR A 395 -7.81 -22.73 -6.50
CA THR A 395 -7.69 -23.94 -5.68
C THR A 395 -6.34 -24.03 -4.99
N SER A 396 -5.37 -23.21 -5.41
CA SER A 396 -4.10 -23.00 -4.73
C SER A 396 -4.09 -21.60 -4.13
N PRO A 397 -3.85 -21.44 -2.82
CA PRO A 397 -3.80 -20.11 -2.23
C PRO A 397 -2.65 -19.34 -2.86
N SER A 398 -2.99 -18.29 -3.63
CA SER A 398 -2.01 -17.31 -4.08
C SER A 398 -1.33 -16.70 -2.85
N PRO A 399 -0.04 -16.38 -2.91
CA PRO A 399 0.58 -15.55 -1.88
C PRO A 399 -0.20 -14.24 -1.62
N ARG A 400 -0.94 -13.74 -2.62
CA ARG A 400 -1.84 -12.57 -2.48
C ARG A 400 -3.08 -12.85 -1.64
N ASP A 401 -3.55 -14.10 -1.58
CA ASP A 401 -4.68 -14.50 -0.73
C ASP A 401 -4.23 -14.92 0.66
N ARG A 402 -2.93 -15.18 0.86
CA ARG A 402 -2.32 -15.49 2.15
C ARG A 402 -1.94 -14.24 2.95
N SER A 403 -2.04 -13.05 2.38
CA SER A 403 -1.93 -11.78 3.13
C SER A 403 -3.18 -11.54 4.00
N VAL A 404 -3.58 -12.58 4.68
CA VAL A 404 -4.65 -12.58 5.68
C VAL A 404 -4.00 -12.64 7.05
#